data_fb6642dd5f32f8ef7f978e50bf709aac
#
_entry.id   fb6642dd5f32f8ef7f978e50bf709aac
#
_cell.length_a   1.000
_cell.length_b   1.000
_cell.length_c   1.000
_cell.angle_alpha   90.00
_cell.angle_beta   90.00
_cell.angle_gamma   90.00
#
_symmetry.space_group_name_H-M   'P 1'
#
loop_
_entity.id
_entity.type
_entity.pdbx_description
1 polymer ?
#
loop_
_entity_poly.entity_id
_entity_poly.type
_entity_poly.pdbx_seq_one_letter_code
_entity_poly.pdbx_strand_id
1 'polypeptide(L)'
;MHRPALLLRRVKVPDEVVRILNELHAGRRPILIVTAHLGNWELFAQWLVLRGYPVAAIVRRMSNPLIDQDVNAVRERLGGTVFREHEVSRIGAWLRAGGIVYLLMDQHIAAGSVRVDFLGRPAFTTPFVTMMHKRFGARVLPVVCVRHGTGWAVETSGEFIPEYTGDLRGDLQRNTERLNGILGAFIRRYPDQWLWLHNRWKDK
;
A
#
# COMPACT_ATOMS: atom_id res chain seq x y z
N MET A 1 -3.06 -12.89 -23.91
CA MET A 1 -1.77 -12.22 -24.18
C MET A 1 -1.78 -10.87 -23.45
N HIS A 2 -1.08 -10.74 -22.33
CA HIS A 2 -0.92 -9.45 -21.65
C HIS A 2 -0.02 -8.56 -22.53
N ARG A 3 -0.51 -7.36 -22.87
CA ARG A 3 0.28 -6.34 -23.58
C ARG A 3 0.75 -5.28 -22.55
N PRO A 4 1.92 -5.43 -21.94
CA PRO A 4 2.42 -4.52 -20.89
C PRO A 4 2.43 -3.05 -21.32
N ALA A 5 2.79 -2.79 -22.59
CA ALA A 5 2.81 -1.44 -23.15
C ALA A 5 1.42 -0.76 -23.18
N LEU A 6 0.34 -1.53 -23.37
CA LEU A 6 -1.02 -0.98 -23.34
C LEU A 6 -1.44 -0.57 -21.93
N LEU A 7 -1.00 -1.35 -20.93
CA LEU A 7 -1.25 -1.08 -19.53
C LEU A 7 -0.58 0.21 -19.08
N LEU A 8 0.70 0.40 -19.42
CA LEU A 8 1.45 1.63 -19.09
C LEU A 8 0.79 2.89 -19.67
N ARG A 9 0.20 2.81 -20.86
CA ARG A 9 -0.46 3.96 -21.53
C ARG A 9 -1.80 4.34 -20.90
N ARG A 10 -2.46 3.43 -20.19
CA ARG A 10 -3.77 3.65 -19.57
C ARG A 10 -3.73 4.18 -18.15
N VAL A 11 -2.54 4.21 -17.53
CA VAL A 11 -2.36 4.71 -16.17
C VAL A 11 -1.65 6.06 -16.23
N LYS A 12 -2.33 7.11 -15.82
CA LYS A 12 -1.75 8.44 -15.64
C LYS A 12 -1.13 8.50 -14.24
N VAL A 13 0.18 8.67 -14.17
CA VAL A 13 0.92 8.83 -12.92
C VAL A 13 1.44 10.27 -12.86
N PRO A 14 1.18 11.03 -11.79
CA PRO A 14 1.67 12.40 -11.67
C PRO A 14 3.21 12.45 -11.70
N ASP A 15 3.77 13.48 -12.32
CA ASP A 15 5.23 13.67 -12.42
C ASP A 15 5.89 13.75 -11.04
N GLU A 16 5.20 14.32 -10.06
CA GLU A 16 5.65 14.35 -8.67
C GLU A 16 5.88 12.93 -8.10
N VAL A 17 4.94 12.01 -8.34
CA VAL A 17 5.07 10.61 -7.90
C VAL A 17 6.26 9.95 -8.59
N VAL A 18 6.40 10.15 -9.89
CA VAL A 18 7.53 9.61 -10.68
C VAL A 18 8.86 10.17 -10.17
N ARG A 19 8.93 11.46 -9.89
CA ARG A 19 10.13 12.10 -9.34
C ARG A 19 10.51 11.52 -7.98
N ILE A 20 9.55 11.42 -7.05
CA ILE A 20 9.78 10.82 -5.71
C ILE A 20 10.30 9.39 -5.87
N LEU A 21 9.66 8.58 -6.70
CA LEU A 21 10.06 7.19 -6.92
C LEU A 21 11.48 7.09 -7.49
N ASN A 22 11.83 7.92 -8.47
CA ASN A 22 13.15 7.93 -9.09
C ASN A 22 14.25 8.36 -8.12
N GLU A 23 14.03 9.44 -7.36
CA GLU A 23 14.97 9.94 -6.35
C GLU A 23 15.27 8.88 -5.29
N LEU A 24 14.23 8.22 -4.79
CA LEU A 24 14.37 7.22 -3.75
C LEU A 24 15.00 5.93 -4.27
N HIS A 25 14.64 5.52 -5.49
CA HIS A 25 15.23 4.35 -6.14
C HIS A 25 16.73 4.55 -6.42
N ALA A 26 17.11 5.70 -6.98
CA ALA A 26 18.51 6.05 -7.22
C ALA A 26 19.35 6.09 -5.92
N GLY A 27 18.76 6.59 -4.84
CA GLY A 27 19.37 6.62 -3.51
C GLY A 27 19.29 5.32 -2.73
N ARG A 28 18.73 4.24 -3.31
CA ARG A 28 18.44 2.96 -2.63
C ARG A 28 17.70 3.14 -1.30
N ARG A 29 16.81 4.13 -1.23
CA ARG A 29 16.01 4.42 -0.05
C ARG A 29 14.75 3.55 -0.05
N PRO A 30 14.44 2.82 1.04
CA PRO A 30 13.23 2.00 1.09
C PRO A 30 11.95 2.84 1.04
N ILE A 31 10.92 2.30 0.39
CA ILE A 31 9.63 2.97 0.23
C ILE A 31 8.51 2.05 0.72
N LEU A 32 7.56 2.62 1.45
CA LEU A 32 6.28 2.01 1.76
C LEU A 32 5.20 2.72 0.95
N ILE A 33 4.68 2.05 -0.06
CA ILE A 33 3.49 2.53 -0.76
C ILE A 33 2.28 2.03 -0.01
N VAL A 34 1.49 2.97 0.49
CA VAL A 34 0.30 2.70 1.29
C VAL A 34 -0.93 3.01 0.48
N THR A 35 -1.82 2.03 0.35
CA THR A 35 -3.05 2.18 -0.44
C THR A 35 -4.24 1.51 0.24
N ALA A 36 -5.39 1.52 -0.44
CA ALA A 36 -6.63 0.89 -0.05
C ALA A 36 -7.17 0.02 -1.19
N HIS A 37 -8.15 -0.84 -0.90
CA HIS A 37 -8.92 -1.56 -1.92
C HIS A 37 -9.87 -0.59 -2.66
N LEU A 38 -9.28 0.48 -3.21
CA LEU A 38 -9.94 1.58 -3.90
C LEU A 38 -9.48 1.60 -5.37
N GLY A 39 -10.43 1.59 -6.29
CA GLY A 39 -10.16 1.59 -7.72
C GLY A 39 -9.42 0.32 -8.17
N ASN A 40 -8.26 0.49 -8.80
CA ASN A 40 -7.44 -0.64 -9.25
C ASN A 40 -6.01 -0.58 -8.67
N TRP A 41 -5.88 -0.95 -7.42
CA TRP A 41 -4.59 -0.98 -6.71
C TRP A 41 -3.56 -1.93 -7.36
N GLU A 42 -4.01 -3.04 -7.96
CA GLU A 42 -3.12 -3.97 -8.66
C GLU A 42 -2.48 -3.33 -9.89
N LEU A 43 -3.21 -2.46 -10.58
CA LEU A 43 -2.73 -1.83 -11.80
C LEU A 43 -1.55 -0.90 -11.54
N PHE A 44 -1.56 -0.15 -10.44
CA PHE A 44 -0.42 0.71 -10.08
C PHE A 44 0.78 -0.11 -9.62
N ALA A 45 0.56 -1.18 -8.85
CA ALA A 45 1.64 -2.10 -8.49
C ALA A 45 2.31 -2.71 -9.74
N GLN A 46 1.51 -3.14 -10.73
CA GLN A 46 2.02 -3.65 -12.01
C GLN A 46 2.74 -2.56 -12.81
N TRP A 47 2.24 -1.32 -12.79
CA TRP A 47 2.91 -0.20 -13.46
C TRP A 47 4.31 0.02 -12.89
N LEU A 48 4.47 -0.01 -11.56
CA LEU A 48 5.77 0.12 -10.90
C LEU A 48 6.74 -0.98 -11.34
N VAL A 49 6.30 -2.23 -11.32
CA VAL A 49 7.11 -3.39 -11.74
C VAL A 49 7.55 -3.25 -13.20
N LEU A 50 6.62 -2.90 -14.09
CA LEU A 50 6.91 -2.72 -15.52
C LEU A 50 7.84 -1.53 -15.81
N ARG A 51 7.95 -0.59 -14.88
CA ARG A 51 8.92 0.53 -14.94
C ARG A 51 10.27 0.16 -14.32
N GLY A 52 10.45 -1.07 -13.87
CA GLY A 52 11.71 -1.58 -13.32
C GLY A 52 11.93 -1.31 -11.83
N TYR A 53 10.94 -0.81 -11.11
CA TYR A 53 11.05 -0.64 -9.67
C TYR A 53 10.99 -2.00 -8.94
N PRO A 54 11.82 -2.22 -7.90
CA PRO A 54 11.78 -3.43 -7.08
C PRO A 54 10.58 -3.39 -6.12
N VAL A 55 9.46 -3.99 -6.52
CA VAL A 55 8.21 -3.97 -5.75
C VAL A 55 7.92 -5.32 -5.12
N ALA A 56 7.62 -5.31 -3.83
CA ALA A 56 7.09 -6.46 -3.11
C ALA A 56 5.70 -6.13 -2.53
N ALA A 57 4.71 -6.96 -2.82
CA ALA A 57 3.39 -6.86 -2.22
C ALA A 57 3.31 -7.68 -0.93
N ILE A 58 2.74 -7.10 0.12
CA ILE A 58 2.36 -7.87 1.32
C ILE A 58 0.95 -8.39 1.13
N VAL A 59 0.79 -9.70 1.18
CA VAL A 59 -0.49 -10.36 0.95
C VAL A 59 -0.87 -11.28 2.10
N ARG A 60 -2.16 -11.32 2.41
CA ARG A 60 -2.76 -12.35 3.24
C ARG A 60 -3.13 -13.57 2.40
N ARG A 61 -3.04 -14.75 2.96
CA ARG A 61 -3.51 -15.97 2.31
C ARG A 61 -5.03 -15.88 2.06
N MET A 62 -5.43 -16.13 0.82
CA MET A 62 -6.84 -16.20 0.45
C MET A 62 -7.46 -17.51 0.95
N SER A 63 -8.76 -17.51 1.20
CA SER A 63 -9.51 -18.69 1.65
C SER A 63 -9.49 -19.81 0.61
N ASN A 64 -9.53 -19.46 -0.67
CA ASN A 64 -9.37 -20.41 -1.77
C ASN A 64 -7.90 -20.49 -2.19
N PRO A 65 -7.20 -21.63 -1.96
CA PRO A 65 -5.78 -21.76 -2.26
C PRO A 65 -5.47 -21.72 -3.76
N LEU A 66 -6.37 -22.12 -4.64
CA LEU A 66 -6.16 -22.05 -6.09
C LEU A 66 -6.16 -20.59 -6.56
N ILE A 67 -7.12 -19.80 -6.10
CA ILE A 67 -7.17 -18.36 -6.41
C ILE A 67 -5.93 -17.65 -5.84
N ASP A 68 -5.53 -18.00 -4.61
CA ASP A 68 -4.32 -17.44 -3.98
C ASP A 68 -3.07 -17.72 -4.83
N GLN A 69 -2.93 -18.95 -5.32
CA GLN A 69 -1.82 -19.36 -6.17
C GLN A 69 -1.83 -18.63 -7.52
N ASP A 70 -2.97 -18.58 -8.19
CA ASP A 70 -3.08 -17.95 -9.52
C ASP A 70 -2.81 -16.45 -9.48
N VAL A 71 -3.38 -15.75 -8.49
CA VAL A 71 -3.17 -14.30 -8.34
C VAL A 71 -1.70 -13.98 -8.04
N ASN A 72 -1.06 -14.74 -7.15
CA ASN A 72 0.35 -14.52 -6.83
C ASN A 72 1.27 -14.90 -8.00
N ALA A 73 0.95 -15.98 -8.73
CA ALA A 73 1.69 -16.35 -9.93
C ALA A 73 1.62 -15.26 -11.04
N VAL A 74 0.51 -14.54 -11.15
CA VAL A 74 0.42 -13.38 -12.07
C VAL A 74 1.34 -12.25 -11.61
N ARG A 75 1.36 -11.91 -10.32
CA ARG A 75 2.25 -10.87 -9.77
C ARG A 75 3.72 -11.20 -10.01
N GLU A 76 4.12 -12.43 -9.74
CA GLU A 76 5.50 -12.92 -9.92
C GLU A 76 5.92 -12.97 -11.39
N ARG A 77 5.04 -13.43 -12.28
CA ARG A 77 5.29 -13.43 -13.74
C ARG A 77 5.53 -12.03 -14.31
N LEU A 78 4.97 -11.01 -13.70
CA LEU A 78 5.22 -9.62 -14.07
C LEU A 78 6.51 -9.06 -13.47
N GLY A 79 7.22 -9.83 -12.64
CA GLY A 79 8.47 -9.44 -12.00
C GLY A 79 8.30 -8.85 -10.59
N GLY A 80 7.09 -8.87 -10.03
CA GLY A 80 6.84 -8.49 -8.65
C GLY A 80 7.25 -9.58 -7.66
N THR A 81 7.56 -9.18 -6.43
CA THR A 81 7.79 -10.10 -5.31
C THR A 81 6.57 -10.14 -4.41
N VAL A 82 6.29 -11.30 -3.81
CA VAL A 82 5.18 -11.48 -2.88
C VAL A 82 5.72 -11.93 -1.53
N PHE A 83 5.33 -11.23 -0.46
CA PHE A 83 5.59 -11.62 0.92
C PHE A 83 4.28 -11.87 1.64
N ARG A 84 4.29 -12.86 2.56
CA ARG A 84 3.22 -13.05 3.53
C ARG A 84 3.41 -12.11 4.71
N GLU A 85 2.31 -11.72 5.36
CA GLU A 85 2.31 -10.79 6.49
C GLU A 85 3.25 -11.20 7.66
N HIS A 86 3.49 -12.48 7.84
CA HIS A 86 4.36 -13.03 8.90
C HIS A 86 5.85 -13.10 8.49
N GLU A 87 6.21 -12.85 7.24
CA GLU A 87 7.60 -12.89 6.74
C GLU A 87 8.39 -11.61 7.06
N VAL A 88 8.26 -11.10 8.27
CA VAL A 88 8.79 -9.80 8.70
C VAL A 88 10.30 -9.66 8.45
N SER A 89 11.07 -10.74 8.64
CA SER A 89 12.51 -10.75 8.41
C SER A 89 12.86 -10.55 6.93
N ARG A 90 12.11 -11.18 6.01
CA ARG A 90 12.29 -11.03 4.56
C ARG A 90 11.88 -9.64 4.09
N ILE A 91 10.77 -9.12 4.60
CA ILE A 91 10.32 -7.75 4.34
C ILE A 91 11.38 -6.75 4.81
N GLY A 92 11.96 -6.97 6.00
CA GLY A 92 13.03 -6.13 6.52
C GLY A 92 14.31 -6.19 5.68
N ALA A 93 14.69 -7.35 5.16
CA ALA A 93 15.82 -7.50 4.24
C ALA A 93 15.56 -6.76 2.92
N TRP A 94 14.34 -6.86 2.38
CA TRP A 94 13.91 -6.17 1.18
C TRP A 94 13.99 -4.65 1.32
N LEU A 95 13.49 -4.10 2.44
CA LEU A 95 13.57 -2.68 2.74
C LEU A 95 15.02 -2.21 2.88
N ARG A 96 15.89 -2.97 3.59
CA ARG A 96 17.33 -2.61 3.69
C ARG A 96 18.03 -2.58 2.33
N ALA A 97 17.59 -3.37 1.38
CA ALA A 97 18.10 -3.34 0.01
C ALA A 97 17.56 -2.17 -0.84
N GLY A 98 16.72 -1.30 -0.27
CA GLY A 98 16.10 -0.16 -0.98
C GLY A 98 14.86 -0.55 -1.77
N GLY A 99 14.23 -1.67 -1.44
CA GLY A 99 13.01 -2.14 -2.10
C GLY A 99 11.77 -1.35 -1.73
N ILE A 100 10.76 -1.44 -2.60
CA ILE A 100 9.42 -0.89 -2.39
C ILE A 100 8.53 -1.98 -1.80
N VAL A 101 7.86 -1.68 -0.69
CA VAL A 101 6.80 -2.51 -0.13
C VAL A 101 5.46 -1.85 -0.41
N TYR A 102 4.59 -2.59 -1.09
CA TYR A 102 3.24 -2.19 -1.46
C TYR A 102 2.23 -2.86 -0.55
N LEU A 103 1.44 -2.09 0.19
CA LEU A 103 0.51 -2.63 1.17
C LEU A 103 -0.83 -1.89 1.22
N LEU A 104 -1.88 -2.63 1.55
CA LEU A 104 -3.25 -2.12 1.72
C LEU A 104 -3.58 -2.09 3.22
N MET A 105 -4.07 -0.94 3.73
CA MET A 105 -4.32 -0.75 5.16
C MET A 105 -5.80 -0.71 5.55
N ASP A 106 -6.69 -0.78 4.60
CA ASP A 106 -8.13 -0.53 4.79
C ASP A 106 -8.93 -1.77 5.20
N GLN A 107 -8.29 -2.91 5.45
CA GLN A 107 -8.96 -4.11 5.95
C GLN A 107 -8.76 -4.29 7.46
N HIS A 108 -9.71 -5.01 8.08
CA HIS A 108 -9.62 -5.37 9.50
C HIS A 108 -8.47 -6.33 9.78
N ILE A 109 -7.65 -5.99 10.77
CA ILE A 109 -6.58 -6.86 11.30
C ILE A 109 -6.71 -6.86 12.83
N ALA A 110 -7.00 -8.02 13.44
CA ALA A 110 -7.17 -8.12 14.88
C ALA A 110 -5.83 -8.19 15.63
N ALA A 111 -4.92 -9.06 15.19
CA ALA A 111 -3.66 -9.28 15.88
C ALA A 111 -2.66 -8.13 15.64
N GLY A 112 -2.06 -7.62 16.73
CA GLY A 112 -1.04 -6.57 16.65
C GLY A 112 -1.53 -5.22 16.09
N SER A 113 -2.84 -4.99 16.07
CA SER A 113 -3.45 -3.76 15.56
C SER A 113 -3.67 -2.73 16.66
N VAL A 114 -3.87 -1.48 16.25
CA VAL A 114 -4.37 -0.39 17.08
C VAL A 114 -5.81 -0.07 16.69
N ARG A 115 -6.61 0.38 17.67
CA ARG A 115 -7.98 0.79 17.43
C ARG A 115 -8.01 2.31 17.23
N VAL A 116 -8.28 2.72 16.00
CA VAL A 116 -8.24 4.13 15.56
C VAL A 116 -9.43 4.46 14.67
N ASP A 117 -9.70 5.72 14.46
CA ASP A 117 -10.78 6.13 13.57
C ASP A 117 -10.51 5.70 12.11
N PHE A 118 -11.58 5.28 11.45
CA PHE A 118 -11.64 5.07 10.01
C PHE A 118 -13.02 5.43 9.48
N LEU A 119 -13.10 6.53 8.74
CA LEU A 119 -14.36 7.08 8.19
C LEU A 119 -15.40 7.44 9.26
N GLY A 120 -14.98 7.89 10.45
CA GLY A 120 -15.85 8.29 11.56
C GLY A 120 -16.26 7.15 12.48
N ARG A 121 -15.68 5.95 12.33
CA ARG A 121 -15.95 4.81 13.21
C ARG A 121 -14.64 4.13 13.65
N PRO A 122 -14.54 3.69 14.91
CA PRO A 122 -13.36 2.95 15.38
C PRO A 122 -13.15 1.66 14.61
N ALA A 123 -11.92 1.42 14.16
CA ALA A 123 -11.54 0.22 13.40
C ALA A 123 -10.16 -0.27 13.80
N PHE A 124 -9.97 -1.58 13.82
CA PHE A 124 -8.67 -2.19 14.06
C PHE A 124 -7.80 -2.10 12.81
N THR A 125 -6.66 -1.41 12.93
CA THR A 125 -5.74 -1.14 11.81
C THR A 125 -4.33 -1.51 12.19
N THR A 126 -3.56 -2.06 11.26
CA THR A 126 -2.16 -2.40 11.46
C THR A 126 -1.29 -1.15 11.63
N PRO A 127 -0.42 -1.06 12.66
CA PRO A 127 0.57 0.01 12.78
C PRO A 127 1.86 -0.30 11.99
N PHE A 128 1.85 -1.29 11.13
CA PHE A 128 3.01 -1.81 10.39
C PHE A 128 3.81 -0.72 9.68
N VAL A 129 3.14 0.23 9.04
CA VAL A 129 3.80 1.33 8.30
C VAL A 129 4.68 2.17 9.23
N THR A 130 4.14 2.59 10.38
CA THR A 130 4.89 3.37 11.37
C THR A 130 6.07 2.59 11.94
N MET A 131 5.88 1.28 12.18
CA MET A 131 6.94 0.40 12.66
C MET A 131 8.08 0.26 11.63
N MET A 132 7.74 0.07 10.36
CA MET A 132 8.73 -0.08 9.28
C MET A 132 9.44 1.25 9.00
N HIS A 133 8.73 2.38 9.02
CA HIS A 133 9.35 3.69 8.94
C HIS A 133 10.38 3.88 10.08
N LYS A 134 9.98 3.64 11.34
CA LYS A 134 10.86 3.81 12.51
C LYS A 134 12.10 2.91 12.43
N ARG A 135 11.93 1.67 11.95
CA ARG A 135 13.01 0.67 11.96
C ARG A 135 13.97 0.80 10.77
N PHE A 136 13.48 1.18 9.61
CA PHE A 136 14.26 1.13 8.36
C PHE A 136 14.41 2.50 7.68
N GLY A 137 13.80 3.56 8.22
CA GLY A 137 13.79 4.88 7.58
C GLY A 137 13.05 4.89 6.25
N ALA A 138 12.12 3.95 6.07
CA ALA A 138 11.38 3.80 4.82
C ALA A 138 10.45 4.99 4.59
N ARG A 139 10.56 5.66 3.43
CA ARG A 139 9.66 6.76 3.04
C ARG A 139 8.24 6.24 2.82
N VAL A 140 7.24 6.98 3.27
CA VAL A 140 5.84 6.55 3.21
C VAL A 140 5.08 7.39 2.19
N LEU A 141 4.55 6.73 1.16
CA LEU A 141 3.83 7.38 0.06
C LEU A 141 2.40 6.83 -0.02
N PRO A 142 1.39 7.52 0.53
CA PRO A 142 0.00 7.17 0.33
C PRO A 142 -0.43 7.44 -1.11
N VAL A 143 -0.98 6.43 -1.79
CA VAL A 143 -1.45 6.53 -3.16
C VAL A 143 -2.71 5.72 -3.39
N VAL A 144 -3.50 6.12 -4.37
CA VAL A 144 -4.61 5.33 -4.91
C VAL A 144 -4.57 5.36 -6.42
N CYS A 145 -5.13 4.33 -7.06
CA CYS A 145 -5.26 4.26 -8.51
C CYS A 145 -6.74 4.16 -8.86
N VAL A 146 -7.34 5.27 -9.20
CA VAL A 146 -8.78 5.40 -9.42
C VAL A 146 -9.14 5.43 -10.90
N ARG A 147 -10.33 5.00 -11.24
CA ARG A 147 -10.87 5.14 -12.60
C ARG A 147 -11.11 6.61 -12.90
N HIS A 148 -10.61 7.06 -14.05
CA HIS A 148 -10.80 8.42 -14.53
C HIS A 148 -11.09 8.40 -16.04
N GLY A 149 -12.32 8.70 -16.42
CA GLY A 149 -12.78 8.56 -17.80
C GLY A 149 -12.63 7.12 -18.31
N THR A 150 -11.94 6.95 -19.44
CA THR A 150 -11.67 5.63 -20.04
C THR A 150 -10.37 4.99 -19.55
N GLY A 151 -9.66 5.62 -18.61
CA GLY A 151 -8.37 5.18 -18.07
C GLY A 151 -8.34 5.15 -16.57
N TRP A 152 -7.13 5.24 -16.04
CA TRP A 152 -6.83 5.21 -14.60
C TRP A 152 -5.89 6.36 -14.26
N ALA A 153 -6.07 6.95 -13.09
CA ALA A 153 -5.20 7.99 -12.57
C ALA A 153 -4.67 7.58 -11.20
N VAL A 154 -3.37 7.78 -10.99
CA VAL A 154 -2.77 7.68 -9.67
C VAL A 154 -2.90 9.02 -8.98
N GLU A 155 -3.41 9.00 -7.75
CA GLU A 155 -3.46 10.17 -6.87
C GLU A 155 -2.64 9.92 -5.61
N THR A 156 -2.03 10.97 -5.08
CA THR A 156 -1.26 10.96 -3.84
C THR A 156 -1.65 12.14 -2.98
N SER A 157 -1.47 12.01 -1.67
CA SER A 157 -1.49 13.12 -0.71
C SER A 157 -0.11 13.75 -0.48
N GLY A 158 0.88 13.35 -1.28
CA GLY A 158 2.28 13.59 -0.99
C GLY A 158 2.86 12.59 0.01
N GLU A 159 4.12 12.79 0.37
CA GLU A 159 4.79 11.95 1.34
C GLU A 159 4.21 12.13 2.73
N PHE A 160 3.91 11.02 3.39
CA PHE A 160 3.50 11.01 4.79
C PHE A 160 4.72 10.94 5.70
N ILE A 161 4.84 11.90 6.61
CA ILE A 161 5.93 11.95 7.60
C ILE A 161 5.36 11.56 8.96
N PRO A 162 5.73 10.38 9.50
CA PRO A 162 5.35 10.00 10.85
C PRO A 162 5.96 10.90 11.92
N GLU A 163 5.21 11.15 12.97
CA GLU A 163 5.64 11.92 14.13
C GLU A 163 6.00 11.01 15.30
N TYR A 164 7.08 11.35 16.01
CA TYR A 164 7.56 10.59 17.15
C TYR A 164 7.74 11.50 18.38
N THR A 165 7.09 11.11 19.48
CA THR A 165 7.16 11.84 20.76
C THR A 165 8.00 11.11 21.81
N GLY A 166 8.44 9.87 21.53
CA GLY A 166 9.07 8.98 22.48
C GLY A 166 8.12 7.98 23.13
N ASP A 167 6.82 8.23 23.13
CA ASP A 167 5.79 7.26 23.49
C ASP A 167 5.46 6.36 22.28
N LEU A 168 6.13 5.20 22.21
CA LEU A 168 5.95 4.29 21.07
C LEU A 168 4.49 3.90 20.83
N ARG A 169 3.73 3.61 21.90
CA ARG A 169 2.33 3.16 21.76
C ARG A 169 1.45 4.28 21.22
N GLY A 170 1.59 5.48 21.76
CA GLY A 170 0.85 6.67 21.29
C GLY A 170 1.28 7.06 19.87
N ASP A 171 2.57 6.95 19.54
CA ASP A 171 3.08 7.25 18.20
C ASP A 171 2.51 6.29 17.14
N LEU A 172 2.47 4.98 17.45
CA LEU A 172 1.85 3.99 16.58
C LEU A 172 0.36 4.29 16.36
N GLN A 173 -0.36 4.64 17.41
CA GLN A 173 -1.80 4.96 17.31
C GLN A 173 -2.03 6.22 16.49
N ARG A 174 -1.38 7.34 16.84
CA ARG A 174 -1.53 8.63 16.11
C ARG A 174 -1.20 8.52 14.63
N ASN A 175 -0.04 7.95 14.30
CA ASN A 175 0.38 7.84 12.91
C ASN A 175 -0.53 6.91 12.10
N THR A 176 -1.03 5.82 12.70
CA THR A 176 -1.99 4.93 12.03
C THR A 176 -3.33 5.65 11.78
N GLU A 177 -3.81 6.43 12.75
CA GLU A 177 -5.02 7.23 12.60
C GLU A 177 -4.88 8.30 11.51
N ARG A 178 -3.75 9.00 11.45
CA ARG A 178 -3.45 9.99 10.40
C ARG A 178 -3.44 9.33 9.01
N LEU A 179 -2.82 8.16 8.86
CA LEU A 179 -2.85 7.39 7.60
C LEU A 179 -4.26 6.94 7.23
N ASN A 180 -5.05 6.48 8.21
CA ASN A 180 -6.47 6.17 8.00
C ASN A 180 -7.25 7.39 7.53
N GLY A 181 -6.95 8.57 8.09
CA GLY A 181 -7.57 9.84 7.67
C GLY A 181 -7.28 10.16 6.20
N ILE A 182 -6.03 9.96 5.75
CA ILE A 182 -5.62 10.15 4.34
C ILE A 182 -6.36 9.17 3.43
N LEU A 183 -6.34 7.88 3.74
CA LEU A 183 -7.05 6.87 2.95
C LEU A 183 -8.56 7.11 2.95
N GLY A 184 -9.12 7.52 4.10
CA GLY A 184 -10.51 7.90 4.24
C GLY A 184 -10.90 9.11 3.37
N ALA A 185 -10.00 10.08 3.18
CA ALA A 185 -10.23 11.22 2.30
C ALA A 185 -10.33 10.78 0.83
N PHE A 186 -9.47 9.86 0.37
CA PHE A 186 -9.59 9.27 -0.97
C PHE A 186 -10.89 8.48 -1.13
N ILE A 187 -11.26 7.67 -0.14
CA ILE A 187 -12.51 6.88 -0.19
C ILE A 187 -13.74 7.78 -0.25
N ARG A 188 -13.78 8.89 0.51
CA ARG A 188 -14.89 9.86 0.45
C ARG A 188 -14.99 10.55 -0.93
N ARG A 189 -13.87 10.73 -1.63
CA ARG A 189 -13.84 11.30 -2.98
C ARG A 189 -14.33 10.32 -4.04
N TYR A 190 -14.10 9.01 -3.85
CA TYR A 190 -14.43 7.94 -4.80
C TYR A 190 -15.16 6.78 -4.13
N PRO A 191 -16.32 7.03 -3.46
CA PRO A 191 -16.98 6.02 -2.65
C PRO A 191 -17.52 4.84 -3.49
N ASP A 192 -17.82 5.06 -4.75
CA ASP A 192 -18.26 4.05 -5.72
C ASP A 192 -17.15 3.09 -6.17
N GLN A 193 -15.89 3.41 -5.86
CA GLN A 193 -14.74 2.60 -6.26
C GLN A 193 -14.08 1.85 -5.10
N TRP A 194 -14.57 2.01 -3.86
CA TRP A 194 -14.03 1.28 -2.71
C TRP A 194 -14.72 -0.08 -2.51
N LEU A 195 -13.95 -1.07 -2.04
CA LEU A 195 -14.44 -2.42 -1.78
C LEU A 195 -15.26 -2.48 -0.48
N TRP A 196 -16.55 -2.18 -0.56
CA TRP A 196 -17.49 -2.20 0.58
C TRP A 196 -17.81 -3.59 1.13
N LEU A 197 -17.48 -4.66 0.41
CA LEU A 197 -17.81 -6.04 0.80
C LEU A 197 -17.05 -6.52 2.04
N HIS A 198 -15.94 -5.86 2.42
CA HIS A 198 -15.18 -6.23 3.60
C HIS A 198 -15.82 -5.64 4.87
N ASN A 199 -16.04 -6.50 5.89
CA ASN A 199 -16.51 -6.03 7.20
C ASN A 199 -15.36 -5.33 7.96
N ARG A 200 -15.15 -4.04 7.64
CA ARG A 200 -14.04 -3.22 8.16
C ARG A 200 -14.16 -2.93 9.66
N TRP A 201 -15.37 -2.82 10.16
CA TRP A 201 -15.66 -2.36 11.53
C TRP A 201 -16.14 -3.47 12.46
N LYS A 202 -15.82 -4.73 12.14
CA LYS A 202 -16.16 -5.82 13.05
C LYS A 202 -15.39 -5.69 14.35
N ASP A 203 -16.01 -6.07 15.45
CA ASP A 203 -15.35 -6.25 16.72
C ASP A 203 -14.39 -7.46 16.67
N LYS A 204 -13.47 -7.55 17.65
CA LYS A 204 -12.46 -8.61 17.68
C LYS A 204 -13.06 -10.00 17.61
#